data_463a8f2bdff4032c8368cd0ce4156fd0
#
_entry.id   463a8f2bdff4032c8368cd0ce4156fd0
#
_cell.length_a   1.000
_cell.length_b   1.000
_cell.length_c   1.000
_cell.angle_alpha   90.00
_cell.angle_beta   90.00
_cell.angle_gamma   90.00
#
_symmetry.space_group_name_H-M   'P 1'
#
loop_
_entity.id
_entity.type
_entity.pdbx_description
1 polymer ?
#
loop_
_entity_poly.entity_id
_entity_poly.type
_entity_poly.pdbx_seq_one_letter_code
_entity_poly.pdbx_strand_id
1 'polypeptide(L)'
;RSVYQAIHSVMEKHITHHDHPADYLRITILFEKPFWKSWLQDSYCMLDAFDGCCLYDESSRTPGAQHGVLGWLLGGTAAKKMAGQNDEELVAAAIESLPFHHEEAKQLFCEAKVHRWLGAVSAQPGGFQQYSTDSRHCPDPNDYSRLFVVGDYLFDSTLNGVLDSADYAAGWIATMAAKGNE
;
A
#
# COMPACT_ATOMS: atom_id res chain seq x y z
N ARG A 1 -26.04 17.09 24.91
CA ARG A 1 -25.05 16.07 24.48
C ARG A 1 -23.68 16.52 24.93
N SER A 2 -22.86 15.63 25.50
CA SER A 2 -21.49 16.02 25.86
C SER A 2 -20.68 16.34 24.58
N VAL A 3 -19.69 17.25 24.67
CA VAL A 3 -18.79 17.58 23.57
C VAL A 3 -18.16 16.30 22.98
N TYR A 4 -17.84 15.34 23.83
CA TYR A 4 -17.32 14.03 23.44
C TYR A 4 -18.27 13.26 22.50
N GLN A 5 -19.56 13.22 22.78
CA GLN A 5 -20.55 12.52 21.93
C GLN A 5 -20.73 13.21 20.57
N ALA A 6 -20.59 14.51 20.53
CA ALA A 6 -20.73 15.27 19.28
C ALA A 6 -19.51 15.06 18.36
N ILE A 7 -18.29 15.15 18.88
CA ILE A 7 -17.05 14.85 18.14
C ILE A 7 -17.06 13.39 17.65
N HIS A 8 -17.49 12.46 18.50
CA HIS A 8 -17.59 11.05 18.12
C HIS A 8 -18.48 10.86 16.89
N SER A 9 -19.66 11.52 16.85
CA SER A 9 -20.58 11.43 15.71
C SER A 9 -19.98 11.99 14.40
N VAL A 10 -19.21 13.08 14.48
CA VAL A 10 -18.51 13.65 13.31
C VAL A 10 -17.44 12.71 12.79
N MET A 11 -16.62 12.17 13.70
CA MET A 11 -15.56 11.23 13.34
C MET A 11 -16.11 9.89 12.83
N GLU A 12 -17.20 9.41 13.37
CA GLU A 12 -17.88 8.19 12.88
C GLU A 12 -18.33 8.34 11.42
N LYS A 13 -18.93 9.46 11.05
CA LYS A 13 -19.30 9.76 9.66
C LYS A 13 -18.08 9.82 8.75
N HIS A 14 -17.02 10.50 9.20
CA HIS A 14 -15.79 10.63 8.46
C HIS A 14 -15.13 9.26 8.22
N ILE A 15 -14.99 8.44 9.26
CA ILE A 15 -14.45 7.08 9.18
C ILE A 15 -15.30 6.24 8.23
N THR A 16 -16.62 6.21 8.40
CA THR A 16 -17.51 5.41 7.53
C THR A 16 -17.38 5.77 6.06
N HIS A 17 -17.16 7.04 5.74
CA HIS A 17 -16.97 7.48 4.36
C HIS A 17 -15.62 7.03 3.78
N HIS A 18 -14.56 7.01 4.60
CA HIS A 18 -13.20 6.74 4.17
C HIS A 18 -12.72 5.30 4.48
N ASP A 19 -13.54 4.46 5.11
CA ASP A 19 -13.17 3.09 5.50
C ASP A 19 -13.19 2.14 4.30
N HIS A 20 -12.16 2.25 3.48
CA HIS A 20 -11.94 1.39 2.31
C HIS A 20 -10.59 0.69 2.40
N PRO A 21 -10.42 -0.25 3.35
CA PRO A 21 -9.15 -0.95 3.54
C PRO A 21 -8.87 -1.87 2.36
N ALA A 22 -7.61 -1.93 1.97
CA ALA A 22 -7.10 -2.87 0.99
C ALA A 22 -6.00 -3.75 1.59
N ASP A 23 -5.81 -4.90 0.94
CA ASP A 23 -4.88 -5.93 1.37
C ASP A 23 -3.73 -6.02 0.37
N TYR A 24 -2.50 -6.15 0.89
CA TYR A 24 -1.32 -6.52 0.12
C TYR A 24 -0.62 -7.73 0.74
N LEU A 25 -0.04 -8.54 -0.13
CA LEU A 25 0.87 -9.62 0.23
C LEU A 25 2.10 -9.54 -0.67
N ARG A 26 3.27 -9.60 -0.08
CA ARG A 26 4.52 -9.62 -0.82
C ARG A 26 5.33 -10.85 -0.46
N ILE A 27 5.77 -11.56 -1.49
CA ILE A 27 6.72 -12.66 -1.40
C ILE A 27 8.02 -12.15 -2.01
N THR A 28 9.11 -12.18 -1.25
CA THR A 28 10.44 -11.78 -1.74
C THR A 28 11.36 -12.96 -1.63
N ILE A 29 12.03 -13.34 -2.73
CA ILE A 29 12.91 -14.50 -2.79
C ILE A 29 14.30 -14.06 -3.25
N LEU A 30 15.31 -14.46 -2.49
CA LEU A 30 16.71 -14.33 -2.81
C LEU A 30 17.20 -15.60 -3.52
N PHE A 31 17.91 -15.42 -4.63
CA PHE A 31 18.53 -16.47 -5.43
C PHE A 31 20.04 -16.26 -5.53
N GLU A 32 20.80 -17.33 -5.73
CA GLU A 32 22.26 -17.25 -5.89
C GLU A 32 22.71 -16.36 -7.05
N LYS A 33 21.91 -16.30 -8.13
CA LYS A 33 22.15 -15.44 -9.29
C LYS A 33 20.82 -14.99 -9.94
N PRO A 34 20.81 -13.86 -10.69
CA PRO A 34 19.63 -13.38 -11.39
C PRO A 34 19.42 -14.12 -12.73
N PHE A 35 18.96 -15.38 -12.68
CA PHE A 35 18.76 -16.25 -13.85
C PHE A 35 17.67 -15.79 -14.83
N TRP A 36 16.80 -14.88 -14.42
CA TRP A 36 15.67 -14.36 -15.21
C TRP A 36 16.05 -13.24 -16.20
N LYS A 37 17.28 -12.75 -16.18
CA LYS A 37 17.72 -11.63 -17.04
C LYS A 37 17.57 -11.89 -18.53
N SER A 38 17.45 -13.13 -18.95
CA SER A 38 17.22 -13.48 -20.35
C SER A 38 15.80 -13.17 -20.83
N TRP A 39 14.81 -13.14 -19.94
CA TRP A 39 13.41 -12.93 -20.28
C TRP A 39 12.75 -11.73 -19.56
N LEU A 40 13.22 -11.35 -18.38
CA LEU A 40 12.79 -10.16 -17.66
C LEU A 40 13.86 -9.07 -17.87
N GLN A 41 13.66 -8.24 -18.91
CA GLN A 41 14.59 -7.17 -19.25
C GLN A 41 14.28 -5.88 -18.49
N ASP A 42 13.01 -5.66 -18.16
CA ASP A 42 12.54 -4.54 -17.36
C ASP A 42 12.64 -4.82 -15.88
N SER A 43 12.38 -3.80 -15.06
CA SER A 43 12.38 -3.93 -13.59
C SER A 43 11.17 -4.67 -13.05
N TYR A 44 10.14 -4.93 -13.87
CA TYR A 44 8.94 -5.68 -13.48
C TYR A 44 8.20 -6.25 -14.69
N CYS A 45 7.32 -7.21 -14.43
CA CYS A 45 6.29 -7.66 -15.36
C CYS A 45 5.02 -8.07 -14.61
N MET A 46 3.90 -8.17 -15.32
CA MET A 46 2.66 -8.72 -14.79
C MET A 46 2.59 -10.20 -15.07
N LEU A 47 2.17 -10.97 -14.07
CA LEU A 47 1.88 -12.39 -14.17
C LEU A 47 0.38 -12.63 -14.00
N ASP A 48 -0.17 -13.58 -14.75
CA ASP A 48 -1.57 -14.04 -14.59
C ASP A 48 -1.78 -14.89 -13.32
N ALA A 49 -0.68 -15.30 -12.67
CA ALA A 49 -0.74 -16.05 -11.41
C ALA A 49 -1.39 -15.22 -10.29
N PHE A 50 -2.01 -15.89 -9.33
CA PHE A 50 -2.66 -15.27 -8.16
C PHE A 50 -3.74 -14.24 -8.53
N ASP A 51 -4.54 -14.53 -9.56
CA ASP A 51 -5.55 -13.60 -10.11
C ASP A 51 -4.94 -12.26 -10.61
N GLY A 52 -3.67 -12.29 -10.98
CA GLY A 52 -2.85 -11.15 -11.40
C GLY A 52 -1.95 -10.63 -10.30
N CYS A 53 -0.65 -10.67 -10.53
CA CYS A 53 0.33 -10.07 -9.61
C CYS A 53 1.45 -9.37 -10.38
N CYS A 54 2.13 -8.46 -9.70
CA CYS A 54 3.33 -7.82 -10.25
C CYS A 54 4.57 -8.55 -9.76
N LEU A 55 5.41 -8.98 -10.69
CA LEU A 55 6.73 -9.55 -10.42
C LEU A 55 7.78 -8.46 -10.61
N TYR A 56 8.56 -8.16 -9.58
CA TYR A 56 9.64 -7.18 -9.59
C TYR A 56 11.01 -7.81 -9.59
N ASP A 57 11.93 -7.31 -10.41
CA ASP A 57 13.35 -7.52 -10.28
C ASP A 57 13.95 -6.48 -9.32
N GLU A 58 14.10 -6.86 -8.06
CA GLU A 58 14.65 -5.99 -7.02
C GLU A 58 16.18 -5.93 -7.03
N SER A 59 16.85 -6.84 -7.73
CA SER A 59 18.33 -6.85 -7.84
C SER A 59 18.85 -5.64 -8.62
N SER A 60 18.02 -5.00 -9.44
CA SER A 60 18.37 -3.78 -10.14
C SER A 60 18.71 -2.61 -9.21
N ARG A 61 18.24 -2.66 -7.94
CA ARG A 61 18.52 -1.64 -6.91
C ARG A 61 19.95 -1.73 -6.36
N THR A 62 20.64 -2.84 -6.57
CA THR A 62 22.04 -3.05 -6.12
C THR A 62 22.90 -3.43 -7.30
N PRO A 63 23.35 -2.46 -8.12
CA PRO A 63 24.20 -2.75 -9.27
C PRO A 63 25.47 -3.50 -8.85
N GLY A 64 25.78 -4.59 -9.57
CA GLY A 64 26.95 -5.42 -9.32
C GLY A 64 26.76 -6.49 -8.23
N ALA A 65 25.58 -6.63 -7.64
CA ALA A 65 25.27 -7.75 -6.78
C ALA A 65 25.31 -9.06 -7.56
N GLN A 66 25.95 -10.09 -7.00
CA GLN A 66 26.01 -11.43 -7.60
C GLN A 66 24.68 -12.16 -7.44
N HIS A 67 24.00 -11.94 -6.31
CA HIS A 67 22.69 -12.51 -6.01
C HIS A 67 21.58 -11.82 -6.78
N GLY A 68 20.50 -12.53 -6.99
CA GLY A 68 19.27 -12.00 -7.58
C GLY A 68 18.13 -11.96 -6.57
N VAL A 69 17.27 -10.96 -6.66
CA VAL A 69 16.08 -10.84 -5.82
C VAL A 69 14.85 -10.61 -6.68
N LEU A 70 13.86 -11.49 -6.56
CA LEU A 70 12.53 -11.31 -7.14
C LEU A 70 11.51 -11.03 -6.04
N GLY A 71 10.57 -10.15 -6.35
CA GLY A 71 9.45 -9.80 -5.46
C GLY A 71 8.11 -9.96 -6.17
N TRP A 72 7.22 -10.79 -5.64
CA TRP A 72 5.83 -10.87 -6.07
C TRP A 72 4.97 -9.97 -5.19
N LEU A 73 4.21 -9.07 -5.80
CA LEU A 73 3.26 -8.21 -5.11
C LEU A 73 1.84 -8.58 -5.54
N LEU A 74 1.07 -9.10 -4.59
CA LEU A 74 -0.33 -9.42 -4.72
C LEU A 74 -1.15 -8.32 -4.05
N GLY A 75 -2.28 -7.95 -4.64
CA GLY A 75 -3.19 -6.94 -4.09
C GLY A 75 -4.63 -7.44 -3.94
N GLY A 76 -5.40 -6.74 -3.11
CA GLY A 76 -6.85 -6.93 -3.00
C GLY A 76 -7.28 -8.33 -2.60
N THR A 77 -8.27 -8.87 -3.33
CA THR A 77 -8.87 -10.19 -3.03
C THR A 77 -7.87 -11.33 -3.09
N ALA A 78 -6.90 -11.26 -4.02
CA ALA A 78 -5.85 -12.26 -4.14
C ALA A 78 -4.96 -12.29 -2.90
N ALA A 79 -4.49 -11.13 -2.44
CA ALA A 79 -3.69 -11.01 -1.23
C ALA A 79 -4.44 -11.55 0.00
N LYS A 80 -5.71 -11.18 0.14
CA LYS A 80 -6.57 -11.67 1.23
C LYS A 80 -6.75 -13.18 1.23
N LYS A 81 -7.02 -13.77 0.05
CA LYS A 81 -7.18 -15.21 -0.13
C LYS A 81 -5.90 -15.98 0.19
N MET A 82 -4.76 -15.47 -0.29
CA MET A 82 -3.46 -16.12 -0.10
C MET A 82 -2.88 -15.93 1.30
N ALA A 83 -3.28 -14.90 2.02
CA ALA A 83 -2.73 -14.60 3.34
C ALA A 83 -2.93 -15.68 4.41
N GLY A 84 -3.90 -16.58 4.21
CA GLY A 84 -4.15 -17.72 5.09
C GLY A 84 -3.21 -18.93 4.89
N GLN A 85 -2.40 -18.93 3.83
CA GLN A 85 -1.42 -19.98 3.57
C GLN A 85 -0.15 -19.74 4.39
N ASN A 86 0.61 -20.82 4.67
CA ASN A 86 1.92 -20.69 5.31
C ASN A 86 2.97 -20.15 4.33
N ASP A 87 4.12 -19.72 4.85
CA ASP A 87 5.15 -19.08 4.04
C ASP A 87 5.78 -20.03 3.02
N GLU A 88 5.95 -21.30 3.37
CA GLU A 88 6.51 -22.33 2.49
C GLU A 88 5.61 -22.60 1.28
N GLU A 89 4.30 -22.68 1.49
CA GLU A 89 3.31 -22.85 0.43
C GLU A 89 3.31 -21.64 -0.51
N LEU A 90 3.35 -20.41 0.05
CA LEU A 90 3.40 -19.19 -0.74
C LEU A 90 4.67 -19.07 -1.57
N VAL A 91 5.81 -19.42 -1.00
CA VAL A 91 7.11 -19.40 -1.70
C VAL A 91 7.12 -20.44 -2.82
N ALA A 92 6.63 -21.65 -2.56
CA ALA A 92 6.53 -22.68 -3.59
C ALA A 92 5.61 -22.24 -4.74
N ALA A 93 4.45 -21.68 -4.42
CA ALA A 93 3.52 -21.16 -5.42
C ALA A 93 4.12 -20.00 -6.23
N ALA A 94 4.90 -19.10 -5.59
CA ALA A 94 5.60 -18.02 -6.27
C ALA A 94 6.63 -18.56 -7.27
N ILE A 95 7.43 -19.55 -6.91
CA ILE A 95 8.39 -20.19 -7.82
C ILE A 95 7.66 -20.87 -8.99
N GLU A 96 6.58 -21.60 -8.72
CA GLU A 96 5.80 -22.27 -9.76
C GLU A 96 5.05 -21.26 -10.68
N SER A 97 4.84 -20.03 -10.25
CA SER A 97 4.22 -18.98 -11.05
C SER A 97 5.15 -18.35 -12.08
N LEU A 98 6.45 -18.61 -12.02
CA LEU A 98 7.40 -18.08 -13.00
C LEU A 98 7.08 -18.65 -14.39
N PRO A 99 7.15 -17.84 -15.45
CA PRO A 99 6.82 -18.31 -16.80
C PRO A 99 7.82 -19.35 -17.34
N PHE A 100 9.06 -19.34 -16.81
CA PHE A 100 10.15 -20.21 -17.22
C PHE A 100 11.07 -20.53 -16.05
N HIS A 101 11.90 -21.58 -16.20
CA HIS A 101 13.02 -21.89 -15.31
C HIS A 101 12.65 -22.27 -13.86
N HIS A 102 11.51 -22.90 -13.63
CA HIS A 102 11.09 -23.32 -12.28
C HIS A 102 12.14 -24.20 -11.58
N GLU A 103 12.70 -25.18 -12.30
CA GLU A 103 13.71 -26.08 -11.73
C GLU A 103 15.03 -25.34 -11.42
N GLU A 104 15.44 -24.40 -12.28
CA GLU A 104 16.59 -23.56 -12.01
C GLU A 104 16.34 -22.67 -10.78
N ALA A 105 15.14 -22.09 -10.66
CA ALA A 105 14.74 -21.29 -9.51
C ALA A 105 14.82 -22.09 -8.20
N LYS A 106 14.35 -23.35 -8.19
CA LYS A 106 14.44 -24.23 -7.01
C LYS A 106 15.87 -24.51 -6.62
N GLN A 107 16.75 -24.77 -7.60
CA GLN A 107 18.17 -25.05 -7.36
C GLN A 107 18.95 -23.83 -6.84
N LEU A 108 18.59 -22.63 -7.28
CA LEU A 108 19.25 -21.38 -6.94
C LEU A 108 18.63 -20.66 -5.72
N PHE A 109 17.58 -21.22 -5.14
CA PHE A 109 16.90 -20.67 -3.97
C PHE A 109 17.84 -20.54 -2.77
N CYS A 110 17.89 -19.38 -2.15
CA CYS A 110 18.66 -19.12 -0.93
C CYS A 110 17.77 -18.88 0.27
N GLU A 111 16.89 -17.89 0.17
CA GLU A 111 16.07 -17.40 1.29
C GLU A 111 14.80 -16.77 0.75
N ALA A 112 13.72 -16.77 1.54
CA ALA A 112 12.50 -16.03 1.22
C ALA A 112 11.90 -15.36 2.44
N LYS A 113 11.15 -14.28 2.19
CA LYS A 113 10.35 -13.57 3.20
C LYS A 113 8.97 -13.26 2.66
N VAL A 114 7.97 -13.48 3.49
CA VAL A 114 6.57 -13.15 3.18
C VAL A 114 6.08 -12.06 4.12
N HIS A 115 5.55 -10.99 3.54
CA HIS A 115 4.94 -9.90 4.27
C HIS A 115 3.45 -9.81 3.92
N ARG A 116 2.62 -9.68 4.94
CA ARG A 116 1.16 -9.57 4.84
C ARG A 116 0.71 -8.24 5.42
N TRP A 117 0.09 -7.42 4.59
CA TRP A 117 -0.52 -6.14 5.00
C TRP A 117 -2.03 -6.24 4.76
N LEU A 118 -2.75 -6.79 5.75
CA LEU A 118 -4.19 -6.96 5.68
C LEU A 118 -4.88 -5.74 6.28
N GLY A 119 -5.75 -5.11 5.50
CA GLY A 119 -6.44 -3.89 5.89
C GLY A 119 -5.50 -2.72 6.20
N ALA A 120 -4.29 -2.74 5.65
CA ALA A 120 -3.22 -1.80 6.01
C ALA A 120 -2.99 -0.68 4.99
N VAL A 121 -3.69 -0.72 3.87
CA VAL A 121 -3.60 0.27 2.80
C VAL A 121 -4.99 0.84 2.57
N SER A 122 -5.11 2.13 2.34
CA SER A 122 -6.38 2.73 1.94
C SER A 122 -6.60 2.51 0.44
N ALA A 123 -7.74 1.94 0.07
CA ALA A 123 -8.18 1.84 -1.31
C ALA A 123 -9.17 2.95 -1.63
N GLN A 124 -9.22 3.32 -2.90
CA GLN A 124 -10.27 4.14 -3.45
C GLN A 124 -10.99 3.33 -4.52
N PRO A 125 -12.08 2.64 -4.17
CA PRO A 125 -12.78 1.78 -5.12
C PRO A 125 -13.35 2.59 -6.28
N GLY A 126 -13.51 1.96 -7.43
CA GLY A 126 -14.11 2.58 -8.60
C GLY A 126 -15.48 3.20 -8.27
N GLY A 127 -15.66 4.47 -8.64
CA GLY A 127 -16.88 5.22 -8.34
C GLY A 127 -16.90 5.91 -6.96
N PHE A 128 -15.88 5.72 -6.13
CA PHE A 128 -15.75 6.46 -4.89
C PHE A 128 -15.58 7.96 -5.17
N GLN A 129 -16.42 8.79 -4.53
CA GLN A 129 -16.34 10.23 -4.64
C GLN A 129 -15.71 10.79 -3.37
N GLN A 130 -14.49 11.29 -3.51
CA GLN A 130 -13.86 12.03 -2.42
C GLN A 130 -14.57 13.36 -2.18
N TYR A 131 -14.67 13.75 -0.92
CA TYR A 131 -15.04 15.11 -0.54
C TYR A 131 -14.01 16.13 -1.03
N SER A 132 -14.39 17.42 -1.03
CA SER A 132 -13.43 18.49 -1.28
C SER A 132 -12.26 18.42 -0.30
N THR A 133 -11.09 18.93 -0.69
CA THR A 133 -9.90 18.90 0.16
C THR A 133 -10.13 19.48 1.54
N ASP A 134 -10.89 20.58 1.61
CA ASP A 134 -11.27 21.22 2.88
C ASP A 134 -12.12 20.29 3.75
N SER A 135 -13.19 19.72 3.19
CA SER A 135 -14.11 18.85 3.93
C SER A 135 -13.46 17.53 4.37
N ARG A 136 -12.44 17.05 3.63
CA ARG A 136 -11.69 15.85 4.00
C ARG A 136 -10.83 16.09 5.24
N HIS A 137 -10.20 17.27 5.34
CA HIS A 137 -9.25 17.60 6.41
C HIS A 137 -9.91 18.25 7.62
N CYS A 138 -11.05 18.90 7.43
CA CYS A 138 -11.86 19.47 8.51
C CYS A 138 -13.28 18.93 8.40
N PRO A 139 -13.60 17.78 9.00
CA PRO A 139 -14.86 17.06 8.80
C PRO A 139 -16.11 17.85 9.17
N ASP A 140 -16.00 18.79 10.10
CA ASP A 140 -17.08 19.70 10.48
C ASP A 140 -16.51 21.09 10.83
N PRO A 141 -16.29 21.94 9.82
CA PRO A 141 -15.70 23.26 10.03
C PRO A 141 -16.60 24.24 10.75
N ASN A 142 -17.92 24.00 10.79
CA ASN A 142 -18.87 24.90 11.44
C ASN A 142 -18.84 24.74 12.97
N ASP A 143 -18.97 23.51 13.45
CA ASP A 143 -19.02 23.23 14.88
C ASP A 143 -17.63 22.93 15.47
N TYR A 144 -16.70 22.43 14.64
CA TYR A 144 -15.35 22.00 15.06
C TYR A 144 -14.26 22.56 14.13
N SER A 145 -14.21 23.87 13.96
CA SER A 145 -13.26 24.55 13.05
C SER A 145 -11.78 24.32 13.35
N ARG A 146 -11.45 23.72 14.52
CA ARG A 146 -10.09 23.38 14.94
C ARG A 146 -9.82 21.86 14.98
N LEU A 147 -10.74 21.05 14.47
CA LEU A 147 -10.56 19.61 14.34
C LEU A 147 -10.05 19.29 12.94
N PHE A 148 -8.78 18.91 12.86
CA PHE A 148 -8.16 18.49 11.61
C PHE A 148 -7.82 17.00 11.65
N VAL A 149 -7.96 16.34 10.51
CA VAL A 149 -7.54 14.97 10.26
C VAL A 149 -6.54 14.95 9.13
N VAL A 150 -5.55 14.07 9.23
CA VAL A 150 -4.50 13.89 8.23
C VAL A 150 -4.26 12.40 7.99
N GLY A 151 -3.84 12.05 6.79
CA GLY A 151 -3.53 10.66 6.43
C GLY A 151 -3.47 10.48 4.92
N ASP A 152 -2.81 9.41 4.49
CA ASP A 152 -2.70 9.01 3.08
C ASP A 152 -4.09 8.79 2.43
N TYR A 153 -5.04 8.25 3.18
CA TYR A 153 -6.41 8.00 2.73
C TYR A 153 -7.17 9.24 2.27
N LEU A 154 -6.67 10.43 2.59
CA LEU A 154 -7.25 11.72 2.18
C LEU A 154 -6.70 12.25 0.85
N PHE A 155 -5.58 11.71 0.36
CA PHE A 155 -4.99 12.04 -0.93
C PHE A 155 -4.80 10.80 -1.78
N ASP A 156 -3.71 10.07 -1.57
CA ASP A 156 -3.45 8.76 -2.15
C ASP A 156 -2.69 7.89 -1.12
N SER A 157 -2.76 6.58 -1.27
CA SER A 157 -2.13 5.61 -0.35
C SER A 157 -0.63 5.49 -0.58
N THR A 158 0.07 6.61 -0.51
CA THR A 158 1.53 6.71 -0.67
C THR A 158 2.14 7.53 0.46
N LEU A 159 3.47 7.44 0.59
CA LEU A 159 4.21 8.28 1.51
C LEU A 159 4.06 9.78 1.17
N ASN A 160 3.97 10.10 -0.14
CA ASN A 160 3.70 11.46 -0.59
C ASN A 160 2.30 11.92 -0.19
N GLY A 161 1.28 11.06 -0.32
CA GLY A 161 -0.08 11.39 0.10
C GLY A 161 -0.19 11.71 1.58
N VAL A 162 0.58 11.05 2.46
CA VAL A 162 0.69 11.42 3.89
C VAL A 162 1.26 12.82 4.05
N LEU A 163 2.36 13.13 3.35
CA LEU A 163 3.03 14.43 3.44
C LEU A 163 2.13 15.54 2.89
N ASP A 164 1.52 15.34 1.73
CA ASP A 164 0.61 16.31 1.12
C ASP A 164 -0.59 16.61 2.03
N SER A 165 -1.14 15.59 2.67
CA SER A 165 -2.21 15.73 3.65
C SER A 165 -1.78 16.55 4.87
N ALA A 166 -0.59 16.29 5.39
CA ALA A 166 -0.03 16.99 6.53
C ALA A 166 0.27 18.47 6.21
N ASP A 167 0.89 18.72 5.06
CA ASP A 167 1.22 20.07 4.59
C ASP A 167 -0.04 20.92 4.36
N TYR A 168 -1.08 20.30 3.78
CA TYR A 168 -2.37 20.98 3.59
C TYR A 168 -2.97 21.43 4.93
N ALA A 169 -3.07 20.53 5.90
CA ALA A 169 -3.61 20.84 7.21
C ALA A 169 -2.77 21.89 7.96
N ALA A 170 -1.43 21.77 7.89
CA ALA A 170 -0.51 22.73 8.50
C ALA A 170 -0.67 24.15 7.91
N GLY A 171 -0.77 24.26 6.58
CA GLY A 171 -1.01 25.53 5.89
C GLY A 171 -2.33 26.20 6.29
N TRP A 172 -3.38 25.40 6.43
CA TRP A 172 -4.67 25.89 6.91
C TRP A 172 -4.60 26.40 8.35
N ILE A 173 -4.00 25.61 9.27
CA ILE A 173 -3.83 25.97 10.67
C ILE A 173 -3.01 27.26 10.80
N ALA A 174 -1.90 27.39 10.04
CA ALA A 174 -1.08 28.61 10.04
C ALA A 174 -1.87 29.85 9.59
N THR A 175 -2.72 29.70 8.57
CA THR A 175 -3.59 30.77 8.07
C THR A 175 -4.62 31.21 9.13
N MET A 176 -5.19 30.26 9.87
CA MET A 176 -6.13 30.55 10.96
C MET A 176 -5.44 31.25 12.12
N ALA A 177 -4.23 30.82 12.47
CA ALA A 177 -3.45 31.43 13.55
C ALA A 177 -3.08 32.90 13.23
N ALA A 178 -2.72 33.19 11.98
CA ALA A 178 -2.44 34.54 11.53
C ALA A 178 -3.65 35.49 11.65
N LYS A 179 -4.84 35.01 11.26
CA LYS A 179 -6.09 35.79 11.35
C LYS A 179 -6.60 35.99 12.78
N GLY A 180 -6.26 35.13 13.71
CA GLY A 180 -6.65 35.21 15.11
C GLY A 180 -5.82 36.19 15.95
N ASN A 181 -4.73 36.73 15.37
CA ASN A 181 -3.86 37.73 15.99
C ASN A 181 -4.14 39.18 15.50
N GLU A 182 -5.12 39.38 14.62
CA GLU A 182 -5.68 40.67 14.22
C GLU A 182 -6.93 41.00 15.04
#